data_45da7d6e0d774dc9b175fce8a10e2208
#
_entry.id   45da7d6e0d774dc9b175fce8a10e2208
#
_cell.length_a   1.000
_cell.length_b   1.000
_cell.length_c   1.000
_cell.angle_alpha   90.00
_cell.angle_beta   90.00
_cell.angle_gamma   90.00
#
_symmetry.space_group_name_H-M   'P 1'
#
loop_
_entity.id
_entity.type
_entity.pdbx_description
1 polymer ?
#
loop_
_entity_poly.entity_id
_entity_poly.type
_entity_poly.pdbx_seq_one_letter_code
_entity_poly.pdbx_strand_id
1 'polypeptide(L)'
;MTDGLHPDVSELQLARVLAALGDQGRLTTVQALARLGESDCTRLQADAGLDMSRSTFSHHQKVLREAGILHARIHGSQRMLTLRRDDLNARFPGLLDAVLATPA
;
A
#
# COMPACT_ATOMS: atom_id res chain seq x y z
N MET A 1 11.06 3.83 -17.93
CA MET A 1 12.05 4.07 -16.86
C MET A 1 11.35 4.01 -15.52
N THR A 2 11.83 3.17 -14.63
CA THR A 2 11.31 3.14 -13.27
C THR A 2 11.82 4.37 -12.53
N ASP A 3 11.00 4.92 -11.66
CA ASP A 3 11.36 6.13 -10.92
C ASP A 3 12.19 5.84 -9.66
N GLY A 4 12.61 4.62 -9.46
CA GLY A 4 13.41 4.22 -8.28
C GLY A 4 12.60 4.12 -6.99
N LEU A 5 11.41 4.73 -6.94
CA LEU A 5 10.50 4.67 -5.79
C LEU A 5 9.46 3.57 -5.91
N HIS A 6 9.14 3.22 -7.15
CA HIS A 6 8.11 2.24 -7.46
C HIS A 6 8.71 1.14 -8.33
N PRO A 7 8.80 -0.09 -7.84
CA PRO A 7 9.29 -1.19 -8.67
C PRO A 7 8.35 -1.44 -9.84
N ASP A 8 8.92 -1.84 -10.97
CA ASP A 8 8.14 -2.26 -12.13
C ASP A 8 7.36 -3.55 -11.78
N VAL A 9 6.24 -3.77 -12.46
CA VAL A 9 5.41 -4.96 -12.20
C VAL A 9 6.22 -6.25 -12.32
N SER A 10 7.16 -6.31 -13.26
CA SER A 10 8.02 -7.49 -13.44
C SER A 10 8.99 -7.72 -12.28
N GLU A 11 9.21 -6.71 -11.45
CA GLU A 11 10.14 -6.77 -10.33
C GLU A 11 9.47 -7.16 -9.01
N LEU A 12 8.15 -7.29 -8.98
CA LEU A 12 7.42 -7.62 -7.76
C LEU A 12 7.72 -9.05 -7.32
N GLN A 13 8.04 -9.22 -6.05
CA GLN A 13 8.38 -10.51 -5.46
C GLN A 13 7.33 -10.91 -4.42
N LEU A 14 6.79 -12.10 -4.56
CA LEU A 14 5.71 -12.56 -3.67
C LEU A 14 6.12 -12.54 -2.20
N ALA A 15 7.31 -13.02 -1.87
CA ALA A 15 7.78 -13.06 -0.49
C ALA A 15 7.85 -11.65 0.12
N ARG A 16 8.27 -10.68 -0.68
CA ARG A 16 8.37 -9.29 -0.23
C ARG A 16 6.99 -8.67 -0.01
N VAL A 17 6.07 -8.97 -0.91
CA VAL A 17 4.67 -8.50 -0.77
C VAL A 17 4.04 -9.12 0.48
N LEU A 18 4.22 -10.42 0.69
CA LEU A 18 3.67 -11.09 1.88
C LEU A 18 4.28 -10.54 3.17
N ALA A 19 5.60 -10.27 3.17
CA ALA A 19 6.27 -9.70 4.33
C ALA A 19 5.72 -8.30 4.66
N ALA A 20 5.50 -7.49 3.63
CA ALA A 20 4.93 -6.15 3.81
C ALA A 20 3.51 -6.22 4.40
N LEU A 21 2.71 -7.18 3.97
CA LEU A 21 1.34 -7.38 4.45
C LEU A 21 1.29 -8.08 5.81
N GLY A 22 2.40 -8.65 6.27
CA GLY A 22 2.46 -9.40 7.52
C GLY A 22 2.47 -8.57 8.79
N ASP A 23 2.30 -7.27 8.69
CA ASP A 23 2.20 -6.36 9.83
C ASP A 23 0.76 -5.86 9.92
N GLN A 24 0.19 -5.88 11.14
CA GLN A 24 -1.21 -5.50 11.34
C GLN A 24 -1.50 -4.08 10.88
N GLY A 25 -0.61 -3.13 11.17
CA GLY A 25 -0.80 -1.73 10.75
C GLY A 25 -0.77 -1.58 9.23
N ARG A 26 0.14 -2.26 8.56
CA ARG A 26 0.23 -2.22 7.11
C ARG A 26 -0.97 -2.92 6.45
N LEU A 27 -1.39 -4.06 6.99
CA LEU A 27 -2.56 -4.75 6.47
C LEU A 27 -3.81 -3.87 6.57
N THR A 28 -4.02 -3.25 7.74
CA THR A 28 -5.15 -2.34 7.97
C THR A 28 -5.08 -1.14 7.01
N THR A 29 -3.89 -0.61 6.77
CA THR A 29 -3.67 0.50 5.83
C THR A 29 -4.10 0.12 4.42
N VAL A 30 -3.71 -1.07 3.96
CA VAL A 30 -4.06 -1.54 2.61
C VAL A 30 -5.57 -1.70 2.47
N GLN A 31 -6.21 -2.27 3.47
CA GLN A 31 -7.66 -2.45 3.46
C GLN A 31 -8.41 -1.12 3.46
N ALA A 32 -7.94 -0.15 4.25
CA ALA A 32 -8.53 1.20 4.27
C ALA A 32 -8.35 1.90 2.92
N LEU A 33 -7.17 1.80 2.33
CA LEU A 33 -6.89 2.42 1.04
C LEU A 33 -7.76 1.81 -0.06
N ALA A 34 -8.02 0.51 0.01
CA ALA A 34 -8.92 -0.15 -0.93
C ALA A 34 -10.33 0.43 -0.87
N ARG A 35 -10.82 0.74 0.33
CA ARG A 35 -12.15 1.36 0.50
C ARG A 35 -12.20 2.79 -0.03
N LEU A 36 -11.12 3.55 0.20
CA LEU A 36 -11.05 4.96 -0.19
C LEU A 36 -10.76 5.16 -1.68
N GLY A 37 -10.11 4.19 -2.31
CA GLY A 37 -9.65 4.29 -3.70
C GLY A 37 -8.34 5.05 -3.80
N GLU A 38 -8.37 6.37 -3.61
CA GLU A 38 -7.19 7.23 -3.53
C GLU A 38 -7.32 8.12 -2.30
N SER A 39 -6.22 8.32 -1.58
CA SER A 39 -6.26 9.13 -0.36
C SER A 39 -4.92 9.79 -0.09
N ASP A 40 -4.97 10.98 0.53
CA ASP A 40 -3.78 11.55 1.16
C ASP A 40 -3.44 10.77 2.44
N CYS A 41 -2.23 10.98 2.95
CA CYS A 41 -1.73 10.22 4.10
C CYS A 41 -2.52 10.49 5.38
N THR A 42 -2.91 11.73 5.63
CA THR A 42 -3.62 12.11 6.85
C THR A 42 -4.99 11.44 6.93
N ARG A 43 -5.75 11.53 5.83
CA ARG A 43 -7.07 10.91 5.75
C ARG A 43 -6.98 9.40 5.86
N LEU A 44 -5.97 8.80 5.20
CA LEU A 44 -5.78 7.36 5.22
C LEU A 44 -5.49 6.87 6.65
N GLN A 45 -4.59 7.54 7.36
CA GLN A 45 -4.28 7.17 8.74
C GLN A 45 -5.50 7.26 9.64
N ALA A 46 -6.29 8.31 9.49
CA ALA A 46 -7.51 8.51 10.27
C ALA A 46 -8.55 7.43 9.96
N ASP A 47 -8.77 7.14 8.68
CA ASP A 47 -9.76 6.13 8.26
C ASP A 47 -9.35 4.74 8.72
N ALA A 48 -8.06 4.43 8.68
CA ALA A 48 -7.55 3.15 9.15
C ALA A 48 -7.57 3.01 10.68
N GLY A 49 -7.80 4.12 11.40
CA GLY A 49 -7.84 4.11 12.86
C GLY A 49 -6.49 3.80 13.49
N LEU A 50 -5.39 4.22 12.85
CA LEU A 50 -4.05 3.87 13.31
C LEU A 50 -3.52 4.91 14.30
N ASP A 51 -3.26 4.46 15.53
CA ASP A 51 -2.67 5.26 16.59
C ASP A 51 -1.16 5.06 16.58
N MET A 52 -0.49 5.77 15.69
CA MET A 52 0.97 5.72 15.56
C MET A 52 1.49 7.09 15.14
N SER A 53 2.80 7.31 15.34
CA SER A 53 3.42 8.56 14.93
C SER A 53 3.45 8.70 13.40
N ARG A 54 3.60 9.94 12.93
CA ARG A 54 3.75 10.21 11.50
C ARG A 54 4.98 9.50 10.91
N SER A 55 6.07 9.46 11.66
CA SER A 55 7.28 8.80 11.17
C SER A 55 7.09 7.30 11.05
N THR A 56 6.38 6.67 11.98
CA THR A 56 6.05 5.25 11.89
C THR A 56 5.14 4.98 10.69
N PHE A 57 4.12 5.81 10.50
CA PHE A 57 3.22 5.66 9.34
C PHE A 57 3.95 5.89 8.02
N SER A 58 4.86 6.86 7.96
CA SER A 58 5.69 7.08 6.78
C SER A 58 6.57 5.88 6.47
N HIS A 59 7.11 5.23 7.52
CA HIS A 59 7.89 4.00 7.33
C HIS A 59 7.03 2.87 6.77
N HIS A 60 5.81 2.70 7.27
CA HIS A 60 4.88 1.70 6.72
C HIS A 60 4.56 1.96 5.25
N GLN A 61 4.35 3.23 4.89
CA GLN A 61 4.13 3.59 3.49
C GLN A 61 5.33 3.24 2.62
N LYS A 62 6.54 3.50 3.12
CA LYS A 62 7.77 3.17 2.40
C LYS A 62 7.89 1.66 2.15
N VAL A 63 7.62 0.85 3.17
CA VAL A 63 7.65 -0.61 3.04
C VAL A 63 6.65 -1.09 1.98
N LEU A 64 5.43 -0.58 2.03
CA LEU A 64 4.37 -0.94 1.07
C LEU A 64 4.73 -0.49 -0.36
N ARG A 65 5.28 0.71 -0.50
CA ARG A 65 5.67 1.25 -1.80
C ARG A 65 6.81 0.44 -2.42
N GLU A 66 7.83 0.12 -1.63
CA GLU A 66 8.99 -0.63 -2.10
C GLU A 66 8.63 -2.07 -2.45
N ALA A 67 7.64 -2.63 -1.79
CA ALA A 67 7.13 -3.97 -2.13
C ALA A 67 6.25 -3.96 -3.39
N GLY A 68 5.84 -2.78 -3.87
CA GLY A 68 5.01 -2.67 -5.06
C GLY A 68 3.52 -2.75 -4.80
N ILE A 69 3.10 -2.58 -3.55
CA ILE A 69 1.68 -2.70 -3.17
C ILE A 69 0.93 -1.40 -3.41
N LEU A 70 1.58 -0.26 -3.13
CA LEU A 70 0.96 1.03 -3.35
C LEU A 70 1.80 1.93 -4.23
N HIS A 71 1.13 2.90 -4.83
CA HIS A 71 1.72 3.96 -5.62
C HIS A 71 1.49 5.29 -4.90
N ALA A 72 2.51 6.13 -4.87
CA ALA A 72 2.45 7.46 -4.30
C ALA A 72 2.75 8.48 -5.39
N ARG A 73 1.92 9.52 -5.49
CA ARG A 73 2.18 10.65 -6.39
C ARG A 73 2.01 11.96 -5.63
N ILE A 74 2.74 12.98 -6.08
CA ILE A 74 2.61 14.30 -5.50
C ILE A 74 1.49 15.04 -6.23
N HIS A 75 0.58 15.64 -5.44
CA HIS A 75 -0.50 16.46 -5.96
C HIS A 75 -0.53 17.76 -5.12
N GLY A 76 0.04 18.83 -5.65
CA GLY A 76 0.25 20.05 -4.89
C GLY A 76 1.22 19.80 -3.74
N SER A 77 0.80 20.08 -2.51
CA SER A 77 1.58 19.83 -1.31
C SER A 77 1.29 18.46 -0.69
N GLN A 78 0.38 17.68 -1.29
CA GLN A 78 -0.05 16.39 -0.74
C GLN A 78 0.56 15.23 -1.49
N ARG A 79 0.77 14.13 -0.76
CA ARG A 79 1.12 12.83 -1.33
C ARG A 79 -0.15 12.01 -1.40
N MET A 80 -0.53 11.61 -2.61
CA MET A 80 -1.73 10.82 -2.85
C MET A 80 -1.33 9.35 -3.05
N LEU A 81 -2.03 8.47 -2.36
CA LEU A 81 -1.73 7.04 -2.34
C LEU A 81 -2.87 6.25 -2.99
N THR A 82 -2.49 5.25 -3.80
CA THR A 82 -3.43 4.29 -4.40
C THR A 82 -2.85 2.89 -4.32
N LEU A 83 -3.71 1.86 -4.33
CA LEU A 83 -3.26 0.48 -4.47
C LEU A 83 -2.92 0.17 -5.93
N ARG A 84 -1.87 -0.58 -6.13
CA ARG A 84 -1.49 -1.07 -7.47
C ARG A 84 -2.26 -2.35 -7.79
N ARG A 85 -3.58 -2.25 -7.88
CA ARG A 85 -4.49 -3.40 -8.05
C ARG A 85 -4.17 -4.21 -9.31
N ASP A 86 -4.03 -3.54 -10.44
CA ASP A 86 -3.82 -4.23 -11.71
C ASP A 86 -2.50 -4.97 -11.73
N ASP A 87 -1.45 -4.34 -11.20
CA ASP A 87 -0.12 -4.95 -11.14
C ASP A 87 -0.11 -6.16 -10.20
N LEU A 88 -0.74 -6.02 -9.03
CA LEU A 88 -0.82 -7.11 -8.06
C LEU A 88 -1.65 -8.28 -8.60
N ASN A 89 -2.76 -7.99 -9.28
CA ASN A 89 -3.61 -9.02 -9.87
C ASN A 89 -2.94 -9.72 -11.04
N ALA A 90 -2.17 -8.98 -11.85
CA ALA A 90 -1.42 -9.55 -12.97
C ALA A 90 -0.32 -10.49 -12.47
N ARG A 91 0.36 -10.09 -11.41
CA ARG A 91 1.52 -10.81 -10.91
C ARG A 91 1.17 -11.95 -9.94
N PHE A 92 0.15 -11.72 -9.09
CA PHE A 92 -0.28 -12.67 -8.05
C PHE A 92 -1.80 -12.80 -8.07
N PRO A 93 -2.36 -13.51 -9.04
CA PRO A 93 -3.84 -13.61 -9.17
C PRO A 93 -4.49 -14.15 -7.90
N GLY A 94 -5.52 -13.43 -7.42
CA GLY A 94 -6.28 -13.84 -6.24
C GLY A 94 -5.72 -13.39 -4.89
N LEU A 95 -4.46 -12.96 -4.84
CA LEU A 95 -3.84 -12.56 -3.57
C LEU A 95 -4.52 -11.34 -2.97
N LEU A 96 -4.65 -10.28 -3.74
CA LEU A 96 -5.25 -9.04 -3.23
C LEU A 96 -6.71 -9.25 -2.83
N ASP A 97 -7.46 -9.99 -3.62
CA ASP A 97 -8.86 -10.28 -3.30
C ASP A 97 -8.97 -10.99 -1.95
N ALA A 98 -8.11 -11.96 -1.68
CA ALA A 98 -8.09 -12.67 -0.41
C ALA A 98 -7.76 -11.73 0.76
N VAL A 99 -6.78 -10.85 0.56
CA VAL A 99 -6.37 -9.88 1.57
C VAL A 99 -7.52 -8.91 1.89
N LEU A 100 -8.22 -8.45 0.88
CA LEU A 100 -9.30 -7.46 1.06
C LEU A 100 -10.59 -8.09 1.60
N ALA A 101 -10.81 -9.37 1.36
CA ALA A 101 -12.00 -10.08 1.81
C ALA A 101 -11.91 -10.55 3.27
N THR A 102 -10.70 -10.64 3.81
CA THR A 102 -10.47 -11.19 5.16
C THR A 102 -10.32 -10.03 6.17
N PRO A 103 -11.10 -10.01 7.25
CA PRO A 103 -10.96 -8.98 8.29
C PRO A 103 -9.55 -8.98 8.87
N ALA A 104 -9.06 -7.79 9.14
CA ALA A 104 -7.73 -7.61 9.71
C ALA A 104 -7.68 -8.01 11.21
#